data_f6afc69003a1ecc24f05ea5e973b6efb
#
_entry.id   f6afc69003a1ecc24f05ea5e973b6efb
#
_cell.length_a   1.000
_cell.length_b   1.000
_cell.length_c   1.000
_cell.angle_alpha   90.00
_cell.angle_beta   90.00
_cell.angle_gamma   90.00
#
_symmetry.space_group_name_H-M   'P 1'
#
loop_
_entity.id
_entity.type
_entity.pdbx_description
1 polymer ?
#
loop_
_entity_poly.entity_id
_entity_poly.type
_entity_poly.pdbx_seq_one_letter_code
_entity_poly.pdbx_strand_id
1 'polypeptide(L)'
;AVDNLSFDVKKGEIFGLIGPNGAGKTTVFNCITRFYKPTSGDIYFNNVNGKTVHLNEMKVHNVIKEGIVRTFQNVELVWELNILDNLLVAAHSSYRSNFFHHLVHSRLTKREEVIYTKKAMKILNNLDLTPYTYAFPIGLPYGVLKKVELARTLMSNPKLIILDEPAAGLNDTETKELSEFIKKIKDEYDVTIFLVEHDMGLVMSICDTVCAISFGKKLDIGTPKQIQSSKVVQEAYLGGE
;
A
#
# COMPACT_ATOMS: atom_id res chain seq x y z
N ALA A 1 7.42 21.91 -1.00
CA ALA A 1 6.80 20.69 -1.54
C ALA A 1 5.42 20.48 -0.91
N VAL A 2 5.30 20.46 0.43
CA VAL A 2 4.04 20.42 1.16
C VAL A 2 3.99 21.58 2.11
N ASP A 3 2.85 22.30 2.17
CA ASP A 3 2.67 23.50 2.94
C ASP A 3 1.33 23.47 3.71
N ASN A 4 1.41 23.40 5.05
CA ASN A 4 0.25 23.36 5.96
C ASN A 4 -0.83 22.32 5.58
N LEU A 5 -0.43 21.11 5.20
CA LEU A 5 -1.33 20.02 4.86
C LEU A 5 -1.70 19.21 6.09
N SER A 6 -2.98 19.21 6.45
CA SER A 6 -3.53 18.41 7.56
C SER A 6 -4.76 17.65 7.10
N PHE A 7 -4.80 16.36 7.38
CA PHE A 7 -5.94 15.48 7.15
C PHE A 7 -5.86 14.24 8.05
N ASP A 8 -6.98 13.55 8.20
CA ASP A 8 -7.09 12.30 8.95
C ASP A 8 -7.51 11.17 8.01
N VAL A 9 -6.97 9.98 8.25
CA VAL A 9 -7.35 8.75 7.56
C VAL A 9 -8.00 7.82 8.58
N LYS A 10 -9.26 7.45 8.34
CA LYS A 10 -10.02 6.60 9.25
C LYS A 10 -9.64 5.13 9.09
N LYS A 11 -9.64 4.40 10.19
CA LYS A 11 -9.42 2.95 10.15
C LYS A 11 -10.44 2.26 9.23
N GLY A 12 -9.95 1.39 8.35
CA GLY A 12 -10.78 0.56 7.48
C GLY A 12 -11.34 1.27 6.25
N GLU A 13 -10.95 2.54 5.98
CA GLU A 13 -11.33 3.23 4.74
C GLU A 13 -10.29 3.06 3.64
N ILE A 14 -10.70 3.29 2.40
CA ILE A 14 -9.84 3.58 1.27
C ILE A 14 -9.80 5.09 1.11
N PHE A 15 -8.67 5.68 1.49
CA PHE A 15 -8.42 7.11 1.39
C PHE A 15 -7.61 7.43 0.15
N GLY A 16 -8.13 8.28 -0.72
CA GLY A 16 -7.47 8.72 -1.95
C GLY A 16 -6.78 10.08 -1.78
N LEU A 17 -5.50 10.18 -2.15
CA LEU A 17 -4.80 11.45 -2.30
C LEU A 17 -4.61 11.74 -3.78
N ILE A 18 -5.24 12.79 -4.27
CA ILE A 18 -5.19 13.19 -5.67
C ILE A 18 -4.60 14.58 -5.86
N GLY A 19 -4.16 14.87 -7.07
CA GLY A 19 -3.64 16.19 -7.43
C GLY A 19 -2.82 16.11 -8.72
N PRO A 20 -2.58 17.24 -9.39
CA PRO A 20 -1.75 17.29 -10.58
C PRO A 20 -0.30 16.85 -10.30
N ASN A 21 0.49 16.72 -11.37
CA ASN A 21 1.91 16.41 -11.24
C ASN A 21 2.61 17.56 -10.47
N GLY A 22 3.50 17.21 -9.55
CA GLY A 22 4.16 18.20 -8.69
C GLY A 22 3.32 18.72 -7.51
N ALA A 23 2.06 18.27 -7.32
CA ALA A 23 1.21 18.72 -6.21
C ALA A 23 1.74 18.36 -4.82
N GLY A 24 2.72 17.45 -4.70
CA GLY A 24 3.31 17.05 -3.43
C GLY A 24 2.89 15.66 -2.92
N LYS A 25 2.11 14.89 -3.71
CA LYS A 25 1.62 13.54 -3.35
C LYS A 25 2.76 12.62 -2.86
N THR A 26 3.81 12.50 -3.65
CA THR A 26 5.02 11.71 -3.33
C THR A 26 5.70 12.18 -2.04
N THR A 27 5.70 13.48 -1.78
CA THR A 27 6.27 14.04 -0.54
C THR A 27 5.46 13.62 0.68
N VAL A 28 4.12 13.62 0.57
CA VAL A 28 3.22 13.22 1.67
C VAL A 28 3.53 11.79 2.10
N PHE A 29 3.49 10.82 1.19
CA PHE A 29 3.72 9.45 1.60
C PHE A 29 5.18 9.17 1.98
N ASN A 30 6.17 9.87 1.40
CA ASN A 30 7.56 9.78 1.86
C ASN A 30 7.73 10.31 3.28
N CYS A 31 6.94 11.29 3.72
CA CYS A 31 6.88 11.72 5.11
C CYS A 31 6.23 10.66 6.01
N ILE A 32 5.12 10.04 5.58
CA ILE A 32 4.45 8.97 6.34
C ILE A 32 5.37 7.75 6.49
N THR A 33 6.05 7.34 5.43
CA THR A 33 6.98 6.21 5.44
C THR A 33 8.36 6.54 5.99
N ARG A 34 8.59 7.80 6.39
CA ARG A 34 9.84 8.30 6.99
C ARG A 34 11.05 8.32 6.06
N PHE A 35 10.86 8.21 4.75
CA PHE A 35 11.92 8.52 3.79
C PHE A 35 12.30 10.00 3.83
N TYR A 36 11.32 10.89 4.09
CA TYR A 36 11.56 12.31 4.34
C TYR A 36 11.16 12.66 5.77
N LYS A 37 11.91 13.59 6.37
CA LYS A 37 11.55 14.18 7.64
C LYS A 37 10.77 15.47 7.36
N PRO A 38 9.52 15.64 7.88
CA PRO A 38 8.83 16.92 7.78
C PRO A 38 9.63 18.02 8.48
N THR A 39 9.63 19.22 7.90
CA THR A 39 10.29 20.39 8.49
C THR A 39 9.55 20.86 9.75
N SER A 40 8.21 20.75 9.74
CA SER A 40 7.31 21.09 10.85
C SER A 40 6.05 20.23 10.76
N GLY A 41 5.26 20.22 11.84
CA GLY A 41 4.06 19.39 11.95
C GLY A 41 4.36 17.96 12.39
N ASP A 42 3.31 17.20 12.68
CA ASP A 42 3.38 15.90 13.30
C ASP A 42 2.54 14.88 12.54
N ILE A 43 3.02 13.64 12.51
CA ILE A 43 2.31 12.50 11.91
C ILE A 43 2.11 11.45 12.99
N TYR A 44 0.85 11.14 13.27
CA TYR A 44 0.45 10.13 14.25
C TYR A 44 -0.15 8.92 13.56
N PHE A 45 0.11 7.75 14.09
CA PHE A 45 -0.44 6.49 13.59
C PHE A 45 -0.90 5.58 14.73
N ASN A 46 -2.08 5.00 14.60
CA ASN A 46 -2.58 3.98 15.51
C ASN A 46 -2.08 2.60 15.06
N ASN A 47 -1.09 2.08 15.76
CA ASN A 47 -0.35 0.88 15.37
C ASN A 47 -1.14 -0.43 15.58
N VAL A 48 -0.50 -1.55 15.23
CA VAL A 48 -1.06 -2.92 15.37
C VAL A 48 -1.48 -3.28 16.81
N ASN A 49 -0.90 -2.62 17.82
CA ASN A 49 -1.21 -2.83 19.23
C ASN A 49 -2.27 -1.85 19.76
N GLY A 50 -2.88 -1.03 18.89
CA GLY A 50 -3.87 -0.01 19.28
C GLY A 50 -3.28 1.20 20.00
N LYS A 51 -1.95 1.39 19.93
CA LYS A 51 -1.27 2.56 20.50
C LYS A 51 -1.05 3.62 19.44
N THR A 52 -1.27 4.88 19.80
CA THR A 52 -0.87 6.02 18.96
C THR A 52 0.64 6.22 19.04
N VAL A 53 1.31 6.17 17.91
CA VAL A 53 2.74 6.38 17.77
C VAL A 53 3.03 7.64 16.96
N HIS A 54 4.08 8.36 17.36
CA HIS A 54 4.54 9.57 16.67
C HIS A 54 5.58 9.18 15.62
N LEU A 55 5.21 9.25 14.35
CA LEU A 55 6.07 8.75 13.27
C LEU A 55 7.32 9.60 13.06
N ASN A 56 7.28 10.91 13.36
CA ASN A 56 8.39 11.82 13.10
C ASN A 56 9.72 11.42 13.76
N GLU A 57 9.66 10.67 14.85
CA GLU A 57 10.84 10.22 15.61
C GLU A 57 11.33 8.83 15.19
N MET A 58 10.56 8.15 14.34
CA MET A 58 10.86 6.78 13.96
C MET A 58 11.92 6.68 12.86
N LYS A 59 12.68 5.60 12.89
CA LYS A 59 13.53 5.18 11.77
C LYS A 59 12.67 4.46 10.73
N VAL A 60 13.01 4.61 9.44
CA VAL A 60 12.29 4.02 8.30
C VAL A 60 11.95 2.54 8.52
N HIS A 61 12.92 1.72 8.92
CA HIS A 61 12.73 0.27 9.12
C HIS A 61 11.80 -0.10 10.29
N ASN A 62 11.49 0.84 11.19
CA ASN A 62 10.56 0.61 12.29
C ASN A 62 9.11 0.88 11.88
N VAL A 63 8.87 1.69 10.83
CA VAL A 63 7.53 2.02 10.36
C VAL A 63 6.76 0.75 9.94
N ILE A 64 7.45 -0.19 9.29
CA ILE A 64 6.85 -1.48 8.90
C ILE A 64 6.40 -2.29 10.14
N LYS A 65 7.17 -2.24 11.24
CA LYS A 65 6.83 -2.94 12.49
C LYS A 65 5.60 -2.37 13.17
N GLU A 66 5.31 -1.09 12.95
CA GLU A 66 4.08 -0.46 13.42
C GLU A 66 2.86 -0.83 12.58
N GLY A 67 3.05 -1.45 11.42
CA GLY A 67 1.99 -1.93 10.55
C GLY A 67 1.71 -1.05 9.34
N ILE A 68 2.65 -0.20 8.93
CA ILE A 68 2.57 0.59 7.69
C ILE A 68 3.43 -0.08 6.63
N VAL A 69 2.82 -0.45 5.50
CA VAL A 69 3.51 -1.03 4.34
C VAL A 69 3.22 -0.20 3.11
N ARG A 70 4.18 -0.10 2.22
CA ARG A 70 4.05 0.59 0.93
C ARG A 70 4.35 -0.37 -0.20
N THR A 71 3.56 -0.29 -1.27
CA THR A 71 3.95 -0.81 -2.58
C THR A 71 4.72 0.26 -3.37
N PHE A 72 5.49 -0.16 -4.36
CA PHE A 72 6.16 0.74 -5.27
C PHE A 72 5.40 0.82 -6.59
N GLN A 73 5.66 1.88 -7.37
CA GLN A 73 5.02 2.09 -8.66
C GLN A 73 5.33 0.93 -9.64
N ASN A 74 6.58 0.46 -9.65
CA ASN A 74 6.98 -0.70 -10.42
C ASN A 74 6.85 -1.98 -9.61
N VAL A 75 6.54 -3.08 -10.28
CA VAL A 75 6.45 -4.40 -9.65
C VAL A 75 7.83 -4.84 -9.17
N GLU A 76 7.98 -4.98 -7.85
CA GLU A 76 9.22 -5.40 -7.21
C GLU A 76 9.14 -6.86 -6.75
N LEU A 77 8.97 -7.79 -7.68
CA LEU A 77 9.06 -9.22 -7.42
C LEU A 77 10.47 -9.73 -7.72
N VAL A 78 10.88 -10.76 -6.99
CA VAL A 78 12.13 -11.49 -7.28
C VAL A 78 11.82 -12.45 -8.44
N TRP A 79 12.37 -12.16 -9.61
CA TRP A 79 12.02 -12.85 -10.86
C TRP A 79 12.48 -14.31 -10.91
N GLU A 80 13.51 -14.65 -10.13
CA GLU A 80 14.10 -15.99 -10.00
C GLU A 80 13.35 -16.87 -9.00
N LEU A 81 12.36 -16.33 -8.29
CA LEU A 81 11.55 -17.04 -7.31
C LEU A 81 10.12 -17.22 -7.83
N ASN A 82 9.48 -18.35 -7.49
CA ASN A 82 8.06 -18.53 -7.75
C ASN A 82 7.21 -17.58 -6.86
N ILE A 83 5.91 -17.51 -7.10
CA ILE A 83 5.01 -16.59 -6.38
C ILE A 83 4.95 -16.91 -4.88
N LEU A 84 4.90 -18.18 -4.48
CA LEU A 84 4.91 -18.56 -3.07
C LEU A 84 6.18 -18.06 -2.37
N ASP A 85 7.34 -18.29 -2.98
CA ASP A 85 8.63 -17.87 -2.41
C ASP A 85 8.74 -16.33 -2.35
N ASN A 86 8.18 -15.60 -3.31
CA ASN A 86 8.06 -14.14 -3.27
C ASN A 86 7.28 -13.66 -2.05
N LEU A 87 6.17 -14.33 -1.69
CA LEU A 87 5.44 -14.02 -0.47
C LEU A 87 6.26 -14.35 0.78
N LEU A 88 6.97 -15.48 0.79
CA LEU A 88 7.81 -15.89 1.93
C LEU A 88 8.97 -14.93 2.19
N VAL A 89 9.59 -14.38 1.15
CA VAL A 89 10.63 -13.34 1.29
C VAL A 89 10.09 -12.12 2.04
N ALA A 90 8.86 -11.69 1.77
CA ALA A 90 8.26 -10.55 2.47
C ALA A 90 8.00 -10.82 3.97
N ALA A 91 7.80 -12.10 4.34
CA ALA A 91 7.67 -12.49 5.75
C ALA A 91 8.98 -12.43 6.53
N HIS A 92 10.13 -12.36 5.85
CA HIS A 92 11.45 -12.51 6.50
C HIS A 92 11.70 -11.47 7.60
N SER A 93 11.17 -10.26 7.47
CA SER A 93 11.25 -9.22 8.51
C SER A 93 10.48 -9.59 9.80
N SER A 94 9.57 -10.56 9.74
CA SER A 94 8.75 -11.04 10.85
C SER A 94 9.32 -12.30 11.53
N TYR A 95 10.37 -12.91 10.96
CA TYR A 95 11.01 -14.07 11.57
C TYR A 95 11.71 -13.68 12.89
N ARG A 96 11.52 -14.50 13.93
CA ARG A 96 12.23 -14.37 15.20
C ARG A 96 13.57 -15.12 15.21
N SER A 97 13.76 -16.01 14.24
CA SER A 97 15.00 -16.77 14.09
C SER A 97 16.12 -15.85 13.57
N ASN A 98 17.25 -15.83 14.29
CA ASN A 98 18.46 -15.12 13.90
C ASN A 98 19.25 -15.93 12.86
N PHE A 99 20.19 -15.28 12.17
CA PHE A 99 21.09 -15.88 11.19
C PHE A 99 21.69 -17.24 11.65
N PHE A 100 22.08 -17.36 12.93
CA PHE A 100 22.58 -18.61 13.50
C PHE A 100 21.54 -19.74 13.53
N HIS A 101 20.27 -19.44 13.74
CA HIS A 101 19.20 -20.44 13.73
C HIS A 101 18.91 -20.97 12.31
N HIS A 102 19.09 -20.13 11.29
CA HIS A 102 19.00 -20.54 9.88
C HIS A 102 20.17 -21.43 9.48
N LEU A 103 21.38 -21.10 9.93
CA LEU A 103 22.59 -21.88 9.61
C LEU A 103 22.54 -23.32 10.16
N VAL A 104 21.88 -23.53 11.31
CA VAL A 104 21.81 -24.83 12.01
C VAL A 104 20.52 -25.61 11.71
N HIS A 105 19.66 -25.13 10.76
CA HIS A 105 18.36 -25.75 10.43
C HIS A 105 17.54 -26.11 11.70
N SER A 106 17.46 -25.17 12.64
CA SER A 106 16.87 -25.40 13.95
C SER A 106 15.39 -25.78 13.87
N ARG A 107 14.86 -26.50 14.88
CA ARG A 107 13.43 -26.81 15.00
C ARG A 107 12.55 -25.55 14.98
N LEU A 108 13.08 -24.41 15.44
CA LEU A 108 12.40 -23.11 15.42
C LEU A 108 12.22 -22.62 13.99
N THR A 109 13.29 -22.64 13.18
CA THR A 109 13.26 -22.24 11.77
C THR A 109 12.24 -23.07 10.97
N LYS A 110 12.24 -24.39 11.15
CA LYS A 110 11.26 -25.28 10.46
C LYS A 110 9.82 -24.97 10.86
N ARG A 111 9.57 -24.66 12.14
CA ARG A 111 8.22 -24.29 12.60
C ARG A 111 7.77 -22.95 12.01
N GLU A 112 8.64 -21.95 11.99
CA GLU A 112 8.35 -20.65 11.38
C GLU A 112 8.08 -20.80 9.90
N GLU A 113 8.88 -21.54 9.16
CA GLU A 113 8.69 -21.84 7.75
C GLU A 113 7.31 -22.44 7.47
N VAL A 114 6.89 -23.45 8.24
CA VAL A 114 5.55 -24.05 8.11
C VAL A 114 4.44 -23.04 8.39
N ILE A 115 4.60 -22.17 9.39
CA ILE A 115 3.59 -21.15 9.74
C ILE A 115 3.46 -20.14 8.61
N TYR A 116 4.58 -19.60 8.11
CA TYR A 116 4.55 -18.60 7.04
C TYR A 116 4.13 -19.19 5.70
N THR A 117 4.50 -20.44 5.39
CA THR A 117 4.00 -21.13 4.20
C THR A 117 2.48 -21.29 4.25
N LYS A 118 1.93 -21.73 5.38
CA LYS A 118 0.46 -21.82 5.56
C LYS A 118 -0.21 -20.46 5.41
N LYS A 119 0.40 -19.39 5.95
CA LYS A 119 -0.10 -18.03 5.81
C LYS A 119 -0.09 -17.58 4.35
N ALA A 120 1.01 -17.78 3.63
CA ALA A 120 1.14 -17.43 2.22
C ALA A 120 0.10 -18.18 1.37
N MET A 121 -0.05 -19.49 1.57
CA MET A 121 -1.06 -20.30 0.88
C MET A 121 -2.48 -19.82 1.17
N LYS A 122 -2.78 -19.44 2.42
CA LYS A 122 -4.08 -18.84 2.77
C LYS A 122 -4.33 -17.52 2.06
N ILE A 123 -3.32 -16.64 1.98
CA ILE A 123 -3.43 -15.37 1.26
C ILE A 123 -3.68 -15.62 -0.22
N LEU A 124 -2.90 -16.50 -0.85
CA LEU A 124 -3.07 -16.83 -2.26
C LEU A 124 -4.45 -17.44 -2.55
N ASN A 125 -4.95 -18.32 -1.67
CA ASN A 125 -6.28 -18.90 -1.80
C ASN A 125 -7.38 -17.87 -1.64
N ASN A 126 -7.34 -17.04 -0.61
CA ASN A 126 -8.34 -16.01 -0.34
C ASN A 126 -8.44 -14.99 -1.49
N LEU A 127 -7.32 -14.70 -2.13
CA LEU A 127 -7.23 -13.69 -3.19
C LEU A 127 -7.30 -14.28 -4.62
N ASP A 128 -7.71 -15.55 -4.76
CA ASP A 128 -7.86 -16.25 -6.04
C ASP A 128 -6.56 -16.34 -6.86
N LEU A 129 -5.41 -16.31 -6.18
CA LEU A 129 -4.08 -16.42 -6.78
C LEU A 129 -3.50 -17.85 -6.75
N THR A 130 -4.26 -18.83 -6.25
CA THR A 130 -3.83 -20.23 -6.15
C THR A 130 -3.27 -20.81 -7.46
N PRO A 131 -3.84 -20.52 -8.65
CA PRO A 131 -3.31 -21.04 -9.92
C PRO A 131 -1.86 -20.61 -10.20
N TYR A 132 -1.42 -19.51 -9.61
CA TYR A 132 -0.10 -18.95 -9.83
C TYR A 132 0.93 -19.31 -8.75
N THR A 133 0.54 -20.10 -7.73
CA THR A 133 1.36 -20.39 -6.53
C THR A 133 2.81 -20.77 -6.87
N TYR A 134 3.01 -21.64 -7.82
CA TYR A 134 4.33 -22.15 -8.22
C TYR A 134 4.81 -21.57 -9.55
N ALA A 135 4.08 -20.65 -10.14
CA ALA A 135 4.52 -19.94 -11.34
C ALA A 135 5.64 -18.95 -11.00
N PHE A 136 6.52 -18.70 -11.94
CA PHE A 136 7.49 -17.62 -11.86
C PHE A 136 6.86 -16.34 -12.41
N PRO A 137 7.29 -15.14 -11.95
CA PRO A 137 6.77 -13.87 -12.44
C PRO A 137 6.94 -13.70 -13.96
N ILE A 138 7.99 -14.26 -14.52
CA ILE A 138 8.28 -14.21 -15.96
C ILE A 138 7.13 -14.86 -16.74
N GLY A 139 6.55 -14.08 -17.68
CA GLY A 139 5.48 -14.56 -18.56
C GLY A 139 4.07 -14.43 -17.98
N LEU A 140 3.90 -14.00 -16.73
CA LEU A 140 2.58 -13.69 -16.19
C LEU A 140 2.07 -12.33 -16.69
N PRO A 141 0.75 -12.20 -16.89
CA PRO A 141 0.13 -10.90 -17.19
C PRO A 141 0.47 -9.84 -16.14
N TYR A 142 0.67 -8.60 -16.57
CA TYR A 142 1.08 -7.52 -15.66
C TYR A 142 0.07 -7.26 -14.53
N GLY A 143 -1.23 -7.33 -14.82
CA GLY A 143 -2.29 -7.24 -13.81
C GLY A 143 -2.20 -8.33 -12.73
N VAL A 144 -1.76 -9.56 -13.08
CA VAL A 144 -1.51 -10.63 -12.09
C VAL A 144 -0.30 -10.29 -11.23
N LEU A 145 0.78 -9.78 -11.82
CA LEU A 145 1.97 -9.37 -11.07
C LEU A 145 1.64 -8.28 -10.04
N LYS A 146 0.81 -7.30 -10.40
CA LYS A 146 0.30 -6.25 -9.49
C LYS A 146 -0.52 -6.86 -8.33
N LYS A 147 -1.41 -7.81 -8.62
CA LYS A 147 -2.18 -8.53 -7.59
C LYS A 147 -1.27 -9.31 -6.63
N VAL A 148 -0.23 -9.97 -7.14
CA VAL A 148 0.78 -10.68 -6.33
C VAL A 148 1.58 -9.72 -5.45
N GLU A 149 1.98 -8.57 -5.97
CA GLU A 149 2.68 -7.54 -5.18
C GLU A 149 1.83 -7.06 -4.00
N LEU A 150 0.53 -6.81 -4.22
CA LEU A 150 -0.40 -6.47 -3.15
C LEU A 150 -0.57 -7.61 -2.14
N ALA A 151 -0.75 -8.85 -2.60
CA ALA A 151 -0.84 -10.03 -1.74
C ALA A 151 0.40 -10.20 -0.85
N ARG A 152 1.59 -9.92 -1.39
CA ARG A 152 2.86 -9.96 -0.66
C ARG A 152 2.87 -9.03 0.55
N THR A 153 2.25 -7.85 0.47
CA THR A 153 2.20 -6.89 1.60
C THR A 153 1.51 -7.46 2.82
N LEU A 154 0.52 -8.35 2.63
CA LEU A 154 -0.25 -8.97 3.71
C LEU A 154 0.57 -9.93 4.57
N MET A 155 1.74 -10.36 4.10
CA MET A 155 2.63 -11.21 4.89
C MET A 155 3.13 -10.53 6.17
N SER A 156 3.17 -9.21 6.23
CA SER A 156 3.57 -8.43 7.41
C SER A 156 2.42 -8.09 8.37
N ASN A 157 1.17 -8.52 8.12
CA ASN A 157 -0.03 -8.12 8.87
C ASN A 157 -0.21 -6.59 8.97
N PRO A 158 -0.27 -5.87 7.85
CA PRO A 158 -0.35 -4.41 7.87
C PRO A 158 -1.68 -3.92 8.49
N LYS A 159 -1.65 -2.69 9.02
CA LYS A 159 -2.84 -1.90 9.37
C LYS A 159 -3.11 -0.82 8.34
N LEU A 160 -2.06 -0.37 7.67
CA LEU A 160 -2.12 0.60 6.59
C LEU A 160 -1.27 0.11 5.42
N ILE A 161 -1.89 0.03 4.24
CA ILE A 161 -1.17 -0.21 2.98
C ILE A 161 -1.22 1.09 2.17
N ILE A 162 -0.05 1.59 1.79
CA ILE A 162 0.10 2.76 0.92
C ILE A 162 0.32 2.23 -0.49
N LEU A 163 -0.59 2.59 -1.39
CA LEU A 163 -0.56 2.25 -2.80
C LEU A 163 -0.15 3.47 -3.63
N ASP A 164 0.96 3.35 -4.33
CA ASP A 164 1.53 4.42 -5.15
C ASP A 164 1.30 4.11 -6.62
N GLU A 165 0.32 4.77 -7.23
CA GLU A 165 -0.11 4.60 -8.62
C GLU A 165 -0.28 3.13 -9.03
N PRO A 166 -1.10 2.34 -8.30
CA PRO A 166 -1.20 0.90 -8.55
C PRO A 166 -1.77 0.56 -9.93
N ALA A 167 -2.55 1.45 -10.55
CA ALA A 167 -3.12 1.23 -11.88
C ALA A 167 -2.18 1.60 -13.03
N ALA A 168 -0.99 2.15 -12.74
CA ALA A 168 -0.05 2.54 -13.79
C ALA A 168 0.30 1.33 -14.69
N GLY A 169 0.11 1.50 -16.00
CA GLY A 169 0.41 0.48 -17.01
C GLY A 169 -0.68 -0.59 -17.22
N LEU A 170 -1.82 -0.48 -16.55
CA LEU A 170 -2.98 -1.35 -16.74
C LEU A 170 -3.95 -0.75 -17.76
N ASN A 171 -4.67 -1.63 -18.47
CA ASN A 171 -5.84 -1.23 -19.27
C ASN A 171 -7.10 -1.13 -18.38
N ASP A 172 -8.21 -0.62 -18.95
CA ASP A 172 -9.45 -0.37 -18.20
C ASP A 172 -10.02 -1.63 -17.53
N THR A 173 -9.93 -2.79 -18.19
CA THR A 173 -10.39 -4.07 -17.63
C THR A 173 -9.53 -4.50 -16.46
N GLU A 174 -8.21 -4.44 -16.60
CA GLU A 174 -7.25 -4.76 -15.54
C GLU A 174 -7.38 -3.78 -14.36
N THR A 175 -7.59 -2.49 -14.63
CA THR A 175 -7.83 -1.46 -13.61
C THR A 175 -9.10 -1.77 -12.80
N LYS A 176 -10.18 -2.18 -13.47
CA LYS A 176 -11.41 -2.60 -12.80
C LYS A 176 -11.18 -3.84 -11.93
N GLU A 177 -10.51 -4.86 -12.45
CA GLU A 177 -10.16 -6.06 -11.67
C GLU A 177 -9.27 -5.73 -10.48
N LEU A 178 -8.30 -4.82 -10.64
CA LEU A 178 -7.46 -4.36 -9.56
C LEU A 178 -8.28 -3.61 -8.49
N SER A 179 -9.25 -2.80 -8.92
CA SER A 179 -10.13 -2.07 -8.00
C SER A 179 -10.94 -3.01 -7.11
N GLU A 180 -11.51 -4.06 -7.69
CA GLU A 180 -12.24 -5.12 -6.95
C GLU A 180 -11.29 -5.89 -6.02
N PHE A 181 -10.09 -6.16 -6.46
CA PHE A 181 -9.05 -6.82 -5.67
C PHE A 181 -8.61 -6.00 -4.47
N ILE A 182 -8.43 -4.68 -4.61
CA ILE A 182 -8.11 -3.76 -3.51
C ILE A 182 -9.24 -3.74 -2.47
N LYS A 183 -10.50 -3.67 -2.91
CA LYS A 183 -11.67 -3.75 -2.01
C LYS A 183 -11.69 -5.06 -1.24
N LYS A 184 -11.46 -6.17 -1.92
CA LYS A 184 -11.39 -7.50 -1.31
C LYS A 184 -10.30 -7.56 -0.23
N ILE A 185 -9.12 -7.03 -0.50
CA ILE A 185 -8.04 -6.95 0.49
C ILE A 185 -8.48 -6.13 1.71
N LYS A 186 -9.05 -4.93 1.50
CA LYS A 186 -9.54 -4.08 2.59
C LYS A 186 -10.51 -4.82 3.49
N ASP A 187 -11.51 -5.46 2.90
CA ASP A 187 -12.61 -6.10 3.64
C ASP A 187 -12.18 -7.39 4.34
N GLU A 188 -11.40 -8.26 3.66
CA GLU A 188 -11.00 -9.56 4.24
C GLU A 188 -9.89 -9.45 5.30
N TYR A 189 -9.05 -8.43 5.23
CA TYR A 189 -7.89 -8.29 6.12
C TYR A 189 -8.02 -7.13 7.13
N ASP A 190 -9.15 -6.42 7.18
CA ASP A 190 -9.40 -5.26 8.06
C ASP A 190 -8.26 -4.24 7.99
N VAL A 191 -7.81 -3.91 6.77
CA VAL A 191 -6.73 -2.97 6.52
C VAL A 191 -7.25 -1.63 6.01
N THR A 192 -6.55 -0.57 6.36
CA THR A 192 -6.75 0.76 5.79
C THR A 192 -5.91 0.88 4.53
N ILE A 193 -6.44 1.48 3.48
CA ILE A 193 -5.72 1.72 2.23
C ILE A 193 -5.51 3.24 2.05
N PHE A 194 -4.27 3.65 1.84
CA PHE A 194 -3.94 5.01 1.42
C PHE A 194 -3.50 4.96 -0.04
N LEU A 195 -4.36 5.44 -0.92
CA LEU A 195 -4.18 5.39 -2.36
C LEU A 195 -3.67 6.73 -2.88
N VAL A 196 -2.55 6.74 -3.59
CA VAL A 196 -2.08 7.87 -4.38
C VAL A 196 -2.29 7.52 -5.85
N GLU A 197 -3.11 8.27 -6.53
CA GLU A 197 -3.51 7.99 -7.91
C GLU A 197 -3.81 9.27 -8.69
N HIS A 198 -3.66 9.16 -9.99
CA HIS A 198 -4.09 10.16 -10.95
C HIS A 198 -5.23 9.65 -11.86
N ASP A 199 -5.49 8.33 -11.87
CA ASP A 199 -6.67 7.75 -12.53
C ASP A 199 -7.92 8.03 -11.69
N MET A 200 -8.69 9.01 -12.16
CA MET A 200 -9.93 9.42 -11.49
C MET A 200 -10.99 8.31 -11.53
N GLY A 201 -10.99 7.46 -12.55
CA GLY A 201 -11.90 6.32 -12.64
C GLY A 201 -11.72 5.34 -11.49
N LEU A 202 -10.47 4.96 -11.24
CA LEU A 202 -10.12 4.11 -10.09
C LEU A 202 -10.49 4.80 -8.77
N VAL A 203 -10.03 6.04 -8.55
CA VAL A 203 -10.29 6.79 -7.31
C VAL A 203 -11.77 6.89 -7.00
N MET A 204 -12.58 7.31 -7.99
CA MET A 204 -14.03 7.48 -7.81
C MET A 204 -14.76 6.14 -7.58
N SER A 205 -14.20 5.02 -8.04
CA SER A 205 -14.83 3.71 -7.92
C SER A 205 -14.58 3.02 -6.58
N ILE A 206 -13.46 3.34 -5.88
CA ILE A 206 -13.09 2.58 -4.68
C ILE A 206 -12.88 3.42 -3.42
N CYS A 207 -12.58 4.72 -3.52
CA CYS A 207 -12.29 5.52 -2.34
C CYS A 207 -13.55 5.84 -1.52
N ASP A 208 -13.43 5.79 -0.20
CA ASP A 208 -14.45 6.26 0.73
C ASP A 208 -14.32 7.78 0.94
N THR A 209 -13.07 8.25 1.07
CA THR A 209 -12.71 9.67 1.23
C THR A 209 -11.61 10.02 0.24
N VAL A 210 -11.67 11.21 -0.33
CA VAL A 210 -10.65 11.74 -1.25
C VAL A 210 -10.19 13.11 -0.78
N CYS A 211 -8.88 13.30 -0.70
CA CYS A 211 -8.24 14.59 -0.45
C CYS A 211 -7.54 15.08 -1.73
N ALA A 212 -7.97 16.21 -2.24
CA ALA A 212 -7.35 16.86 -3.39
C ALA A 212 -6.31 17.89 -2.92
N ILE A 213 -5.11 17.82 -3.50
CA ILE A 213 -4.02 18.75 -3.21
C ILE A 213 -3.48 19.39 -4.48
N SER A 214 -2.99 20.63 -4.36
CA SER A 214 -2.26 21.32 -5.43
C SER A 214 -1.20 22.22 -4.80
N PHE A 215 -0.01 22.29 -5.42
CA PHE A 215 1.13 23.07 -4.92
C PHE A 215 1.42 22.86 -3.43
N GLY A 216 1.24 21.63 -2.93
CA GLY A 216 1.52 21.25 -1.54
C GLY A 216 0.42 21.63 -0.55
N LYS A 217 -0.70 22.20 -0.99
CA LYS A 217 -1.83 22.62 -0.14
C LYS A 217 -3.07 21.77 -0.41
N LYS A 218 -3.87 21.61 0.64
CA LYS A 218 -5.19 20.97 0.50
C LYS A 218 -6.13 21.92 -0.23
N LEU A 219 -6.76 21.44 -1.30
CA LEU A 219 -7.82 22.12 -2.01
C LEU A 219 -9.16 21.80 -1.37
N ASP A 220 -9.45 20.50 -1.24
CA ASP A 220 -10.72 20.02 -0.71
C ASP A 220 -10.56 18.58 -0.18
N ILE A 221 -11.51 18.14 0.66
CA ILE A 221 -11.57 16.77 1.19
C ILE A 221 -13.03 16.37 1.36
N GLY A 222 -13.40 15.19 0.90
CA GLY A 222 -14.76 14.69 1.00
C GLY A 222 -14.96 13.37 0.29
N THR A 223 -16.21 12.99 0.09
CA THR A 223 -16.54 11.80 -0.72
C THR A 223 -16.13 12.00 -2.17
N PRO A 224 -15.92 10.92 -2.95
CA PRO A 224 -15.60 11.02 -4.38
C PRO A 224 -16.56 11.95 -5.14
N LYS A 225 -17.89 11.86 -4.87
CA LYS A 225 -18.89 12.72 -5.51
C LYS A 225 -18.72 14.21 -5.19
N GLN A 226 -18.40 14.51 -3.92
CA GLN A 226 -18.16 15.91 -3.51
C GLN A 226 -16.92 16.48 -4.21
N ILE A 227 -15.83 15.71 -4.22
CA ILE A 227 -14.58 16.12 -4.88
C ILE A 227 -14.78 16.31 -6.39
N GLN A 228 -15.52 15.42 -7.04
CA GLN A 228 -15.83 15.54 -8.47
C GLN A 228 -16.61 16.83 -8.80
N SER A 229 -17.50 17.28 -7.90
CA SER A 229 -18.28 18.50 -8.06
C SER A 229 -17.60 19.77 -7.54
N SER A 230 -16.45 19.65 -6.89
CA SER A 230 -15.71 20.78 -6.32
C SER A 230 -15.08 21.64 -7.42
N LYS A 231 -15.54 22.90 -7.55
CA LYS A 231 -15.02 23.83 -8.55
C LYS A 231 -13.53 24.08 -8.40
N VAL A 232 -13.04 24.22 -7.17
CA VAL A 232 -11.62 24.46 -6.88
C VAL A 232 -10.76 23.29 -7.36
N VAL A 233 -11.26 22.05 -7.21
CA VAL A 233 -10.56 20.86 -7.70
C VAL A 233 -10.59 20.81 -9.23
N GLN A 234 -11.74 21.06 -9.84
CA GLN A 234 -11.86 21.10 -11.31
C GLN A 234 -10.93 22.15 -11.93
N GLU A 235 -10.87 23.35 -11.39
CA GLU A 235 -9.98 24.42 -11.85
C GLU A 235 -8.50 24.05 -11.73
N ALA A 236 -8.10 23.35 -10.66
CA ALA A 236 -6.73 22.89 -10.48
C ALA A 236 -6.29 21.82 -11.49
N TYR A 237 -7.24 21.04 -12.02
CA TYR A 237 -6.97 20.05 -13.06
C TYR A 237 -7.08 20.64 -14.48
N LEU A 238 -7.91 21.65 -14.69
CA LEU A 238 -8.10 22.30 -15.99
C LEU A 238 -7.11 23.45 -16.21
N GLY A 239 -6.62 24.09 -15.15
CA GLY A 239 -5.69 25.22 -15.20
C GLY A 239 -4.20 24.84 -15.18
N GLY A 240 -3.86 23.59 -15.32
CA GLY A 240 -2.50 23.05 -15.26
C GLY A 240 -1.82 22.85 -16.63
N GLU A 241 -2.23 23.62 -17.67
CA GLU A 241 -1.47 23.73 -18.92
C GLU A 241 -0.52 24.92 -18.91
#